data_2ae495339132c34292e079bfd7cb419f
#
_entry.id   2ae495339132c34292e079bfd7cb419f
#
_cell.length_a   1.000
_cell.length_b   1.000
_cell.length_c   1.000
_cell.angle_alpha   90.00
_cell.angle_beta   90.00
_cell.angle_gamma   90.00
#
_symmetry.space_group_name_H-M   'P 1'
#
loop_
_entity.id
_entity.type
_entity.pdbx_description
1 polymer ?
#
loop_
_entity_poly.entity_id
_entity_poly.type
_entity_poly.pdbx_seq_one_letter_code
_entity_poly.pdbx_strand_id
1 'polypeptide(L)'
;MADAENLGGKDAIKEEEEEGTELELEALYRRYCVRLKHALFVSALCVTLFCCVFLLCAVCILHSHELYMQTKAIASLSVITFVLSIVLCLALLPAAPEWEALALAGSLLVTVSLGAGTLMATHHAPLPLFALILMVHTMMPIARPIALAMSAVLTLAYIGLALGVRPEGEETQFYQQLVCELALLISASGIGLYYRALTERAHRNTFAGTRTCLEQRVKLECEREQQERLLLSVIPAYIAAEVSDIFDDDFLQG
;
A
#
# COMPACT_ATOMS: atom_id res chain seq x y z
N MET A 1 -40.13 -12.84 -38.04
CA MET A 1 -39.02 -11.88 -38.28
C MET A 1 -38.93 -10.81 -37.17
N ALA A 2 -40.03 -10.49 -36.51
CA ALA A 2 -40.07 -9.53 -35.37
C ALA A 2 -39.48 -10.08 -34.05
N ASP A 3 -39.48 -11.39 -33.84
CA ASP A 3 -38.96 -11.99 -32.58
C ASP A 3 -37.45 -12.06 -32.52
N ALA A 4 -36.76 -12.11 -33.67
CA ALA A 4 -35.28 -12.13 -33.69
C ALA A 4 -34.67 -10.75 -33.43
N GLU A 5 -35.36 -9.66 -33.79
CA GLU A 5 -34.93 -8.29 -33.58
C GLU A 5 -35.09 -7.88 -32.11
N ASN A 6 -36.08 -8.45 -31.41
CA ASN A 6 -36.32 -8.19 -29.98
C ASN A 6 -35.37 -8.98 -29.07
N LEU A 7 -34.83 -10.12 -29.50
CA LEU A 7 -33.79 -10.85 -28.77
C LEU A 7 -32.43 -10.11 -28.83
N GLY A 8 -32.02 -9.64 -30.02
CA GLY A 8 -30.78 -8.92 -30.20
C GLY A 8 -30.71 -7.60 -29.42
N GLY A 9 -31.85 -6.91 -29.26
CA GLY A 9 -31.92 -5.69 -28.44
C GLY A 9 -31.80 -5.94 -26.92
N LYS A 10 -32.30 -7.08 -26.43
CA LYS A 10 -32.19 -7.46 -25.02
C LYS A 10 -30.78 -7.91 -24.65
N ASP A 11 -30.09 -8.58 -25.54
CA ASP A 11 -28.72 -9.04 -25.30
C ASP A 11 -27.75 -7.86 -25.35
N ALA A 12 -27.94 -6.88 -26.24
CA ALA A 12 -27.16 -5.66 -26.29
C ALA A 12 -27.34 -4.78 -25.03
N ILE A 13 -28.56 -4.65 -24.51
CA ILE A 13 -28.85 -3.91 -23.28
C ILE A 13 -28.20 -4.60 -22.07
N LYS A 14 -28.20 -5.93 -22.05
CA LYS A 14 -27.56 -6.71 -20.98
C LYS A 14 -26.03 -6.58 -20.99
N GLU A 15 -25.42 -6.58 -22.17
CA GLU A 15 -24.00 -6.37 -22.34
C GLU A 15 -23.59 -4.96 -21.91
N GLU A 16 -24.37 -3.91 -22.22
CA GLU A 16 -24.12 -2.54 -21.75
C GLU A 16 -24.29 -2.39 -20.22
N GLU A 17 -25.26 -3.07 -19.61
CA GLU A 17 -25.42 -3.09 -18.14
C GLU A 17 -24.29 -3.86 -17.44
N GLU A 18 -23.83 -4.98 -18.00
CA GLU A 18 -22.70 -5.74 -17.46
C GLU A 18 -21.39 -4.94 -17.59
N GLU A 19 -21.15 -4.27 -18.71
CA GLU A 19 -19.97 -3.42 -18.92
C GLU A 19 -19.99 -2.19 -18.00
N GLY A 20 -21.16 -1.58 -17.79
CA GLY A 20 -21.34 -0.47 -16.84
C GLY A 20 -21.05 -0.88 -15.40
N THR A 21 -21.52 -2.05 -14.98
CA THR A 21 -21.28 -2.57 -13.63
C THR A 21 -19.82 -2.99 -13.41
N GLU A 22 -19.14 -3.50 -14.43
CA GLU A 22 -17.69 -3.82 -14.33
C GLU A 22 -16.85 -2.55 -14.19
N LEU A 23 -17.16 -1.48 -14.91
CA LEU A 23 -16.45 -0.19 -14.82
C LEU A 23 -16.63 0.47 -13.44
N GLU A 24 -17.85 0.44 -12.88
CA GLU A 24 -18.10 0.94 -11.52
C GLU A 24 -17.33 0.14 -10.45
N LEU A 25 -17.27 -1.17 -10.63
CA LEU A 25 -16.56 -2.05 -9.73
C LEU A 25 -15.05 -1.83 -9.77
N GLU A 26 -14.48 -1.63 -10.96
CA GLU A 26 -13.05 -1.33 -11.11
C GLU A 26 -12.70 0.03 -10.49
N ALA A 27 -13.58 1.01 -10.62
CA ALA A 27 -13.44 2.30 -9.94
C ALA A 27 -13.49 2.16 -8.40
N LEU A 28 -14.36 1.31 -7.88
CA LEU A 28 -14.46 1.01 -6.45
C LEU A 28 -13.21 0.30 -5.94
N TYR A 29 -12.72 -0.70 -6.68
CA TYR A 29 -11.47 -1.39 -6.38
C TYR A 29 -10.27 -0.44 -6.34
N ARG A 30 -10.19 0.46 -7.32
CA ARG A 30 -9.14 1.48 -7.38
C ARG A 30 -9.18 2.38 -6.14
N ARG A 31 -10.36 2.86 -5.73
CA ARG A 31 -10.52 3.67 -4.49
C ARG A 31 -10.10 2.91 -3.25
N TYR A 32 -10.46 1.63 -3.14
CA TYR A 32 -10.03 0.77 -2.05
C TYR A 32 -8.50 0.61 -2.01
N CYS A 33 -7.88 0.32 -3.15
CA CYS A 33 -6.42 0.19 -3.26
C CYS A 33 -5.68 1.49 -2.90
N VAL A 34 -6.21 2.66 -3.28
CA VAL A 34 -5.63 3.96 -2.94
C VAL A 34 -5.66 4.19 -1.43
N ARG A 35 -6.79 3.93 -0.77
CA ARG A 35 -6.91 4.05 0.70
C ARG A 35 -5.97 3.10 1.44
N LEU A 36 -5.86 1.87 0.97
CA LEU A 36 -4.97 0.87 1.57
C LEU A 36 -3.50 1.28 1.44
N LYS A 37 -3.08 1.72 0.24
CA LYS A 37 -1.73 2.23 0.00
C LYS A 37 -1.40 3.45 0.85
N HIS A 38 -2.38 4.33 1.04
CA HIS A 38 -2.23 5.48 1.93
C HIS A 38 -1.97 5.05 3.37
N ALA A 39 -2.78 4.14 3.92
CA ALA A 39 -2.60 3.66 5.28
C ALA A 39 -1.23 2.97 5.48
N LEU A 40 -0.79 2.17 4.51
CA LEU A 40 0.54 1.54 4.52
C LEU A 40 1.67 2.58 4.48
N PHE A 41 1.53 3.62 3.65
CA PHE A 41 2.50 4.71 3.55
C PHE A 41 2.62 5.48 4.85
N VAL A 42 1.50 5.89 5.46
CA VAL A 42 1.50 6.59 6.75
C VAL A 42 2.12 5.72 7.84
N SER A 43 1.78 4.42 7.91
CA SER A 43 2.36 3.51 8.90
C SER A 43 3.87 3.35 8.70
N ALA A 44 4.35 3.26 7.46
CA ALA A 44 5.78 3.21 7.15
C ALA A 44 6.51 4.48 7.60
N LEU A 45 5.92 5.66 7.34
CA LEU A 45 6.46 6.94 7.79
C LEU A 45 6.55 7.02 9.32
N CYS A 46 5.49 6.60 10.03
CA CYS A 46 5.48 6.59 11.49
C CYS A 46 6.57 5.67 12.07
N VAL A 47 6.70 4.44 11.55
CA VAL A 47 7.74 3.49 11.99
C VAL A 47 9.13 4.04 11.70
N THR A 48 9.35 4.57 10.50
CA THR A 48 10.65 5.13 10.11
C THR A 48 11.02 6.34 10.94
N LEU A 49 10.06 7.23 11.20
CA LEU A 49 10.26 8.40 12.06
C LEU A 49 10.62 7.97 13.49
N PHE A 50 9.90 6.99 14.04
CA PHE A 50 10.20 6.43 15.35
C PHE A 50 11.61 5.85 15.41
N CYS A 51 12.03 5.07 14.42
CA CYS A 51 13.39 4.53 14.32
C CYS A 51 14.45 5.64 14.23
N CYS A 52 14.20 6.69 13.43
CA CYS A 52 15.13 7.82 13.30
C CYS A 52 15.29 8.59 14.63
N VAL A 53 14.18 8.86 15.32
CA VAL A 53 14.21 9.53 16.64
C VAL A 53 14.92 8.66 17.66
N PHE A 54 14.65 7.35 17.69
CA PHE A 54 15.33 6.41 18.58
C PHE A 54 16.83 6.36 18.33
N LEU A 55 17.26 6.28 17.06
CA LEU A 55 18.67 6.32 16.69
C LEU A 55 19.33 7.64 17.10
N LEU A 56 18.64 8.76 16.90
CA LEU A 56 19.13 10.09 17.28
C LEU A 56 19.33 10.18 18.80
N CYS A 57 18.37 9.72 19.59
CA CYS A 57 18.51 9.64 21.05
C CYS A 57 19.63 8.70 21.46
N ALA A 58 19.75 7.53 20.85
CA ALA A 58 20.80 6.56 21.14
C ALA A 58 22.20 7.14 20.86
N VAL A 59 22.39 7.82 19.72
CA VAL A 59 23.63 8.49 19.36
C VAL A 59 23.96 9.61 20.35
N CYS A 60 22.98 10.41 20.76
CA CYS A 60 23.20 11.48 21.75
C CYS A 60 23.58 10.94 23.14
N ILE A 61 23.04 9.79 23.57
CA ILE A 61 23.30 9.23 24.91
C ILE A 61 24.61 8.45 24.96
N LEU A 62 24.86 7.62 23.95
CA LEU A 62 25.98 6.68 23.96
C LEU A 62 27.36 7.33 23.67
N HIS A 63 27.39 8.49 23.01
CA HIS A 63 28.61 9.00 22.41
C HIS A 63 29.00 10.41 22.90
N SER A 64 29.14 10.63 24.17
CA SER A 64 29.59 11.91 24.72
C SER A 64 31.09 12.21 24.51
N HIS A 65 31.89 11.32 23.90
CA HIS A 65 33.37 11.41 23.93
C HIS A 65 34.08 11.68 22.59
N GLU A 66 33.47 11.55 21.42
CA GLU A 66 34.13 11.84 20.13
C GLU A 66 33.35 12.85 19.26
N LEU A 67 33.69 14.14 19.43
CA LEU A 67 32.86 15.26 18.96
C LEU A 67 32.75 15.46 17.44
N TYR A 68 33.74 15.12 16.63
CA TYR A 68 33.82 15.64 15.25
C TYR A 68 33.15 14.74 14.17
N MET A 69 33.38 13.44 14.21
CA MET A 69 32.72 12.52 13.23
C MET A 69 31.24 12.40 13.53
N GLN A 70 30.85 12.63 14.74
CA GLN A 70 29.49 12.49 15.25
C GLN A 70 28.58 13.67 14.89
N THR A 71 29.12 14.89 14.81
CA THR A 71 28.33 16.07 14.41
C THR A 71 27.74 15.91 13.02
N LYS A 72 28.45 15.28 12.09
CA LYS A 72 27.93 15.00 10.74
C LYS A 72 26.79 13.98 10.74
N ALA A 73 26.94 12.89 11.52
CA ALA A 73 25.90 11.87 11.65
C ALA A 73 24.65 12.42 12.33
N ILE A 74 24.79 13.19 13.40
CA ILE A 74 23.68 13.85 14.10
C ILE A 74 22.99 14.85 13.18
N ALA A 75 23.75 15.67 12.45
CA ALA A 75 23.20 16.65 11.51
C ALA A 75 22.43 15.97 10.37
N SER A 76 22.98 14.92 9.76
CA SER A 76 22.28 14.19 8.70
C SER A 76 21.00 13.53 9.21
N LEU A 77 21.05 12.88 10.38
CA LEU A 77 19.90 12.21 10.98
C LEU A 77 18.80 13.21 11.40
N SER A 78 19.18 14.40 11.91
CA SER A 78 18.22 15.45 12.25
C SER A 78 17.52 16.03 11.02
N VAL A 79 18.23 16.22 9.91
CA VAL A 79 17.63 16.67 8.65
C VAL A 79 16.66 15.63 8.11
N ILE A 80 17.02 14.35 8.12
CA ILE A 80 16.15 13.26 7.69
C ILE A 80 14.88 13.20 8.55
N THR A 81 15.02 13.28 9.87
CA THR A 81 13.89 13.28 10.80
C THR A 81 12.95 14.46 10.54
N PHE A 82 13.49 15.63 10.24
CA PHE A 82 12.72 16.82 9.90
C PHE A 82 11.96 16.64 8.57
N VAL A 83 12.61 16.14 7.52
CA VAL A 83 11.98 15.84 6.24
C VAL A 83 10.85 14.81 6.41
N LEU A 84 11.10 13.72 7.15
CA LEU A 84 10.07 12.70 7.45
C LEU A 84 8.86 13.30 8.18
N SER A 85 9.11 14.19 9.16
CA SER A 85 8.02 14.86 9.88
C SER A 85 7.17 15.74 8.98
N ILE A 86 7.78 16.48 8.06
CA ILE A 86 7.05 17.29 7.08
C ILE A 86 6.20 16.40 6.16
N VAL A 87 6.79 15.33 5.61
CA VAL A 87 6.07 14.42 4.72
C VAL A 87 4.92 13.73 5.46
N LEU A 88 5.12 13.35 6.72
CA LEU A 88 4.06 12.79 7.57
C LEU A 88 2.94 13.79 7.82
N CYS A 89 3.25 15.03 8.15
CA CYS A 89 2.24 16.09 8.31
C CYS A 89 1.44 16.30 7.03
N LEU A 90 2.10 16.34 5.87
CA LEU A 90 1.43 16.46 4.58
C LEU A 90 0.55 15.23 4.27
N ALA A 91 1.01 14.03 4.61
CA ALA A 91 0.25 12.79 4.42
C ALA A 91 -0.98 12.69 5.32
N LEU A 92 -0.99 13.35 6.48
CA LEU A 92 -2.11 13.36 7.42
C LEU A 92 -3.16 14.45 7.08
N LEU A 93 -2.87 15.40 6.17
CA LEU A 93 -3.86 16.39 5.76
C LEU A 93 -5.01 15.70 5.01
N PRO A 94 -6.27 15.93 5.43
CA PRO A 94 -7.42 15.36 4.75
C PRO A 94 -7.62 16.02 3.38
N ALA A 95 -7.62 15.19 2.34
CA ALA A 95 -8.11 15.51 1.00
C ALA A 95 -7.30 16.52 0.15
N ALA A 96 -6.12 16.11 -0.29
CA ALA A 96 -5.67 16.64 -1.56
C ALA A 96 -6.34 15.81 -2.69
N PRO A 97 -7.06 16.42 -3.65
CA PRO A 97 -7.60 15.73 -4.81
C PRO A 97 -6.51 15.08 -5.68
N GLU A 98 -5.27 15.50 -5.50
CA GLU A 98 -4.06 15.00 -6.18
C GLU A 98 -3.21 14.08 -5.28
N TRP A 99 -3.85 13.32 -4.41
CA TRP A 99 -3.17 12.44 -3.47
C TRP A 99 -2.13 11.49 -4.14
N GLU A 100 -2.43 10.97 -5.32
CA GLU A 100 -1.51 10.05 -6.02
C GLU A 100 -0.17 10.72 -6.34
N ALA A 101 -0.18 11.98 -6.81
CA ALA A 101 1.03 12.74 -7.11
C ALA A 101 1.80 13.11 -5.84
N LEU A 102 1.10 13.53 -4.78
CA LEU A 102 1.69 13.87 -3.49
C LEU A 102 2.34 12.64 -2.82
N ALA A 103 1.66 11.50 -2.86
CA ALA A 103 2.19 10.24 -2.32
C ALA A 103 3.43 9.76 -3.08
N LEU A 104 3.44 9.93 -4.42
CA LEU A 104 4.60 9.59 -5.24
C LEU A 104 5.76 10.54 -4.94
N ALA A 105 5.54 11.84 -4.92
CA ALA A 105 6.57 12.82 -4.61
C ALA A 105 7.12 12.64 -3.18
N GLY A 106 6.25 12.42 -2.20
CA GLY A 106 6.63 12.16 -0.81
C GLY A 106 7.44 10.87 -0.65
N SER A 107 7.04 9.80 -1.33
CA SER A 107 7.78 8.52 -1.28
C SER A 107 9.15 8.62 -1.95
N LEU A 108 9.28 9.34 -3.05
CA LEU A 108 10.57 9.62 -3.69
C LEU A 108 11.47 10.45 -2.79
N LEU A 109 10.93 11.52 -2.19
CA LEU A 109 11.67 12.40 -1.27
C LEU A 109 12.18 11.62 -0.05
N VAL A 110 11.34 10.79 0.56
CA VAL A 110 11.70 9.94 1.69
C VAL A 110 12.78 8.93 1.29
N THR A 111 12.63 8.26 0.15
CA THR A 111 13.59 7.26 -0.32
C THR A 111 14.95 7.88 -0.61
N VAL A 112 14.98 9.05 -1.26
CA VAL A 112 16.22 9.77 -1.56
C VAL A 112 16.88 10.29 -0.27
N SER A 113 16.13 10.87 0.65
CA SER A 113 16.67 11.40 1.91
C SER A 113 17.24 10.29 2.81
N LEU A 114 16.50 9.18 2.96
CA LEU A 114 16.99 8.02 3.72
C LEU A 114 18.17 7.35 3.02
N GLY A 115 18.12 7.20 1.69
CA GLY A 115 19.22 6.64 0.90
C GLY A 115 20.49 7.48 1.03
N ALA A 116 20.40 8.77 0.85
CA ALA A 116 21.54 9.68 1.05
C ALA A 116 22.09 9.61 2.49
N GLY A 117 21.20 9.60 3.49
CA GLY A 117 21.59 9.50 4.89
C GLY A 117 22.29 8.18 5.23
N THR A 118 21.78 7.05 4.74
CA THR A 118 22.42 5.74 4.95
C THR A 118 23.77 5.64 4.25
N LEU A 119 23.89 6.17 3.05
CA LEU A 119 25.14 6.20 2.29
C LEU A 119 26.20 7.09 2.95
N MET A 120 25.79 8.22 3.56
CA MET A 120 26.71 9.12 4.27
C MET A 120 27.10 8.64 5.66
N ALA A 121 26.20 7.96 6.37
CA ALA A 121 26.42 7.53 7.75
C ALA A 121 27.24 6.23 7.86
N THR A 122 27.16 5.34 6.87
CA THR A 122 27.71 3.99 6.99
C THR A 122 28.42 3.58 5.70
N HIS A 123 29.74 3.81 5.64
CA HIS A 123 30.55 3.40 4.48
C HIS A 123 30.65 1.88 4.30
N HIS A 124 30.31 1.06 5.33
CA HIS A 124 30.46 -0.41 5.32
C HIS A 124 29.32 -1.18 5.98
N ALA A 125 28.10 -0.59 6.08
CA ALA A 125 26.95 -1.30 6.64
C ALA A 125 25.81 -1.40 5.62
N PRO A 126 25.67 -2.53 4.91
CA PRO A 126 24.62 -2.71 3.91
C PRO A 126 23.21 -2.90 4.51
N LEU A 127 23.10 -3.20 5.82
CA LEU A 127 21.83 -3.50 6.48
C LEU A 127 20.79 -2.36 6.43
N PRO A 128 21.12 -1.09 6.69
CA PRO A 128 20.16 -0.01 6.56
C PRO A 128 19.65 0.17 5.12
N LEU A 129 20.53 -0.01 4.13
CA LEU A 129 20.18 0.06 2.73
C LEU A 129 19.30 -1.13 2.31
N PHE A 130 19.59 -2.34 2.82
CA PHE A 130 18.74 -3.52 2.65
C PHE A 130 17.32 -3.26 3.16
N ALA A 131 17.18 -2.74 4.37
CA ALA A 131 15.89 -2.40 4.96
C ALA A 131 15.15 -1.33 4.14
N LEU A 132 15.86 -0.32 3.65
CA LEU A 132 15.30 0.72 2.81
C LEU A 132 14.77 0.17 1.48
N ILE A 133 15.54 -0.68 0.78
CA ILE A 133 15.13 -1.32 -0.46
C ILE A 133 13.86 -2.16 -0.21
N LEU A 134 13.84 -2.94 0.86
CA LEU A 134 12.68 -3.73 1.22
C LEU A 134 11.45 -2.85 1.48
N MET A 135 11.61 -1.75 2.21
CA MET A 135 10.55 -0.78 2.49
C MET A 135 9.99 -0.14 1.21
N VAL A 136 10.86 0.21 0.25
CA VAL A 136 10.47 0.79 -1.05
C VAL A 136 9.58 -0.18 -1.83
N HIS A 137 9.88 -1.47 -1.80
CA HIS A 137 9.10 -2.47 -2.51
C HIS A 137 7.80 -2.87 -1.79
N THR A 138 7.76 -2.86 -0.46
CA THR A 138 6.62 -3.38 0.31
C THR A 138 5.60 -2.32 0.69
N MET A 139 6.05 -1.14 1.13
CA MET A 139 5.18 -0.15 1.77
C MET A 139 4.98 1.13 0.98
N MET A 140 5.87 1.45 0.01
CA MET A 140 5.73 2.67 -0.75
C MET A 140 4.67 2.55 -1.86
N PRO A 141 3.77 3.56 -2.02
CA PRO A 141 2.72 3.57 -3.05
C PRO A 141 3.27 3.93 -4.44
N ILE A 142 4.40 3.35 -4.83
CA ILE A 142 5.12 3.62 -6.07
C ILE A 142 4.82 2.52 -7.10
N ALA A 143 4.78 2.84 -8.39
CA ALA A 143 4.66 1.86 -9.46
C ALA A 143 5.85 0.88 -9.47
N ARG A 144 5.63 -0.38 -9.87
CA ARG A 144 6.68 -1.42 -9.90
C ARG A 144 7.96 -0.99 -10.63
N PRO A 145 7.89 -0.40 -11.86
CA PRO A 145 9.11 -0.02 -12.57
C PRO A 145 9.88 1.10 -11.86
N ILE A 146 9.19 2.03 -11.21
CA ILE A 146 9.82 3.13 -10.47
C ILE A 146 10.51 2.58 -9.21
N ALA A 147 9.88 1.66 -8.48
CA ALA A 147 10.49 1.02 -7.32
C ALA A 147 11.76 0.24 -7.69
N LEU A 148 11.74 -0.49 -8.82
CA LEU A 148 12.91 -1.17 -9.36
C LEU A 148 14.02 -0.19 -9.74
N ALA A 149 13.69 0.89 -10.44
CA ALA A 149 14.66 1.91 -10.81
C ALA A 149 15.30 2.56 -9.58
N MET A 150 14.51 2.89 -8.55
CA MET A 150 15.01 3.45 -7.29
C MET A 150 15.94 2.48 -6.56
N SER A 151 15.59 1.20 -6.46
CA SER A 151 16.45 0.20 -5.82
C SER A 151 17.75 -0.01 -6.60
N ALA A 152 17.69 0.01 -7.94
CA ALA A 152 18.88 -0.08 -8.80
C ALA A 152 19.80 1.15 -8.60
N VAL A 153 19.23 2.36 -8.57
CA VAL A 153 19.99 3.60 -8.34
C VAL A 153 20.67 3.58 -6.96
N LEU A 154 19.96 3.17 -5.91
CA LEU A 154 20.52 3.05 -4.56
C LEU A 154 21.66 2.03 -4.51
N THR A 155 21.49 0.87 -5.14
CA THR A 155 22.51 -0.18 -5.21
C THR A 155 23.74 0.30 -6.00
N LEU A 156 23.54 0.97 -7.14
CA LEU A 156 24.64 1.54 -7.93
C LEU A 156 25.38 2.65 -7.18
N ALA A 157 24.66 3.52 -6.49
CA ALA A 157 25.25 4.55 -5.64
C ALA A 157 26.11 3.95 -4.51
N TYR A 158 25.61 2.88 -3.88
CA TYR A 158 26.38 2.14 -2.87
C TYR A 158 27.66 1.55 -3.42
N ILE A 159 27.60 0.87 -4.57
CA ILE A 159 28.78 0.31 -5.25
C ILE A 159 29.77 1.42 -5.63
N GLY A 160 29.27 2.52 -6.19
CA GLY A 160 30.10 3.65 -6.59
C GLY A 160 30.87 4.27 -5.39
N LEU A 161 30.20 4.42 -4.25
CA LEU A 161 30.83 4.90 -3.02
C LEU A 161 31.83 3.88 -2.47
N ALA A 162 31.47 2.60 -2.41
CA ALA A 162 32.35 1.52 -1.94
C ALA A 162 33.64 1.43 -2.76
N LEU A 163 33.54 1.56 -4.08
CA LEU A 163 34.70 1.60 -4.98
C LEU A 163 35.53 2.87 -4.84
N GLY A 164 34.88 4.01 -4.50
CA GLY A 164 35.58 5.31 -4.30
C GLY A 164 36.39 5.40 -3.01
N VAL A 165 36.00 4.62 -1.98
CA VAL A 165 36.67 4.58 -0.65
C VAL A 165 37.56 3.34 -0.51
N ARG A 166 38.07 2.83 -1.61
CA ARG A 166 38.86 1.60 -1.68
C ARG A 166 40.08 1.61 -0.71
N PRO A 167 40.20 0.62 0.19
CA PRO A 167 41.38 0.50 1.05
C PRO A 167 42.59 0.01 0.21
N GLU A 168 43.72 0.65 0.39
CA GLU A 168 44.98 0.22 -0.21
C GLU A 168 45.53 -1.02 0.54
N GLY A 169 45.64 -2.17 -0.10
CA GLY A 169 46.38 -3.33 0.38
C GLY A 169 45.63 -4.65 0.55
N GLU A 170 44.32 -4.69 0.61
CA GLU A 170 43.53 -5.96 0.78
C GLU A 170 42.49 -6.15 -0.34
N GLU A 171 42.94 -6.17 -1.58
CA GLU A 171 42.05 -6.20 -2.75
C GLU A 171 41.11 -7.43 -2.76
N THR A 172 41.57 -8.61 -2.42
CA THR A 172 40.80 -9.85 -2.53
C THR A 172 39.66 -9.89 -1.49
N GLN A 173 39.92 -9.50 -0.26
CA GLN A 173 38.90 -9.46 0.80
C GLN A 173 37.85 -8.41 0.52
N PHE A 174 38.27 -7.25 0.03
CA PHE A 174 37.36 -6.16 -0.36
C PHE A 174 36.37 -6.61 -1.44
N TYR A 175 36.83 -7.28 -2.51
CA TYR A 175 35.94 -7.75 -3.57
C TYR A 175 35.02 -8.87 -3.08
N GLN A 176 35.46 -9.78 -2.23
CA GLN A 176 34.62 -10.81 -1.65
C GLN A 176 33.50 -10.19 -0.79
N GLN A 177 33.81 -9.22 0.04
CA GLN A 177 32.84 -8.51 0.85
C GLN A 177 31.84 -7.78 -0.04
N LEU A 178 32.31 -7.02 -1.05
CA LEU A 178 31.44 -6.28 -1.96
C LEU A 178 30.47 -7.21 -2.71
N VAL A 179 30.92 -8.37 -3.16
CA VAL A 179 30.06 -9.37 -3.81
C VAL A 179 28.99 -9.91 -2.87
N CYS A 180 29.33 -10.18 -1.60
CA CYS A 180 28.35 -10.61 -0.60
C CYS A 180 27.31 -9.51 -0.30
N GLU A 181 27.74 -8.26 -0.17
CA GLU A 181 26.86 -7.12 0.05
C GLU A 181 25.94 -6.88 -1.15
N LEU A 182 26.47 -6.99 -2.37
CA LEU A 182 25.69 -6.89 -3.60
C LEU A 182 24.63 -8.00 -3.69
N ALA A 183 25.01 -9.26 -3.39
CA ALA A 183 24.08 -10.37 -3.36
C ALA A 183 22.94 -10.14 -2.35
N LEU A 184 23.27 -9.56 -1.19
CA LEU A 184 22.30 -9.18 -0.17
C LEU A 184 21.33 -8.10 -0.66
N LEU A 185 21.80 -7.06 -1.33
CA LEU A 185 20.95 -5.99 -1.88
C LEU A 185 20.06 -6.48 -3.04
N ILE A 186 20.59 -7.35 -3.90
CA ILE A 186 19.80 -7.99 -4.97
C ILE A 186 18.72 -8.91 -4.36
N SER A 187 19.06 -9.67 -3.32
CA SER A 187 18.09 -10.51 -2.61
C SER A 187 16.97 -9.70 -1.97
N ALA A 188 17.28 -8.52 -1.40
CA ALA A 188 16.27 -7.59 -0.88
C ALA A 188 15.27 -7.17 -1.94
N SER A 189 15.77 -6.79 -3.13
CA SER A 189 14.92 -6.41 -4.26
C SER A 189 14.06 -7.58 -4.74
N GLY A 190 14.62 -8.79 -4.83
CA GLY A 190 13.89 -10.01 -5.20
C GLY A 190 12.79 -10.37 -4.21
N ILE A 191 13.11 -10.36 -2.92
CA ILE A 191 12.13 -10.62 -1.84
C ILE A 191 11.03 -9.56 -1.84
N GLY A 192 11.40 -8.28 -1.96
CA GLY A 192 10.45 -7.18 -1.98
C GLY A 192 9.48 -7.26 -3.17
N LEU A 193 9.97 -7.57 -4.36
CA LEU A 193 9.14 -7.78 -5.56
C LEU A 193 8.21 -8.98 -5.42
N TYR A 194 8.73 -10.11 -4.89
CA TYR A 194 7.92 -11.30 -4.66
C TYR A 194 6.80 -11.02 -3.65
N TYR A 195 7.13 -10.39 -2.52
CA TYR A 195 6.15 -10.02 -1.50
C TYR A 195 5.07 -9.09 -2.08
N ARG A 196 5.45 -8.09 -2.85
CA ARG A 196 4.52 -7.19 -3.53
C ARG A 196 3.59 -7.92 -4.49
N ALA A 197 4.13 -8.84 -5.32
CA ALA A 197 3.32 -9.64 -6.23
C ALA A 197 2.33 -10.54 -5.48
N LEU A 198 2.75 -11.13 -4.36
CA LEU A 198 1.91 -11.96 -3.51
C LEU A 198 0.78 -11.14 -2.87
N THR A 199 1.12 -9.99 -2.30
CA THR A 199 0.16 -9.09 -1.65
C THR A 199 -0.87 -8.56 -2.63
N GLU A 200 -0.46 -8.19 -3.84
CA GLU A 200 -1.37 -7.71 -4.88
C GLU A 200 -2.34 -8.81 -5.35
N ARG A 201 -1.87 -10.06 -5.48
CA ARG A 201 -2.73 -11.21 -5.76
C ARG A 201 -3.71 -11.47 -4.61
N ALA A 202 -3.24 -11.43 -3.37
CA ALA A 202 -4.08 -11.61 -2.19
C ALA A 202 -5.19 -10.56 -2.13
N HIS A 203 -4.87 -9.28 -2.37
CA HIS A 203 -5.88 -8.21 -2.39
C HIS A 203 -6.91 -8.38 -3.51
N ARG A 204 -6.49 -8.78 -4.71
CA ARG A 204 -7.43 -9.08 -5.81
C ARG A 204 -8.36 -10.24 -5.45
N ASN A 205 -7.84 -11.31 -4.88
CA ASN A 205 -8.64 -12.46 -4.47
C ASN A 205 -9.62 -12.11 -3.35
N THR A 206 -9.20 -11.33 -2.36
CA THR A 206 -10.04 -10.86 -1.26
C THR A 206 -11.18 -9.98 -1.79
N PHE A 207 -10.86 -9.06 -2.70
CA PHE A 207 -11.86 -8.19 -3.32
C PHE A 207 -12.86 -8.99 -4.15
N ALA A 208 -12.39 -9.94 -4.97
CA ALA A 208 -13.27 -10.83 -5.74
C ALA A 208 -14.18 -11.66 -4.82
N GLY A 209 -13.66 -12.22 -3.73
CA GLY A 209 -14.45 -12.96 -2.74
C GLY A 209 -15.50 -12.09 -2.04
N THR A 210 -15.15 -10.85 -1.69
CA THR A 210 -16.09 -9.90 -1.08
C THR A 210 -17.22 -9.52 -2.06
N ARG A 211 -16.88 -9.33 -3.33
CA ARG A 211 -17.85 -9.08 -4.40
C ARG A 211 -18.87 -10.21 -4.49
N THR A 212 -18.39 -11.45 -4.63
CA THR A 212 -19.25 -12.63 -4.75
C THR A 212 -20.17 -12.77 -3.54
N CYS A 213 -19.68 -12.49 -2.34
CA CYS A 213 -20.46 -12.51 -1.10
C CYS A 213 -21.57 -11.43 -1.10
N LEU A 214 -21.26 -10.21 -1.58
CA LEU A 214 -22.25 -9.14 -1.71
C LEU A 214 -23.31 -9.45 -2.77
N GLU A 215 -22.92 -9.95 -3.93
CA GLU A 215 -23.85 -10.38 -5.00
C GLU A 215 -24.80 -11.47 -4.50
N GLN A 216 -24.29 -12.46 -3.78
CA GLN A 216 -25.11 -13.51 -3.19
C GLN A 216 -26.08 -12.96 -2.14
N ARG A 217 -25.67 -11.98 -1.35
CA ARG A 217 -26.50 -11.34 -0.34
C ARG A 217 -27.67 -10.56 -0.97
N VAL A 218 -27.37 -9.78 -2.00
CA VAL A 218 -28.39 -9.02 -2.74
C VAL A 218 -29.38 -9.99 -3.43
N LYS A 219 -28.87 -11.09 -4.01
CA LYS A 219 -29.72 -12.11 -4.63
C LYS A 219 -30.66 -12.78 -3.63
N LEU A 220 -30.13 -13.16 -2.45
CA LEU A 220 -30.94 -13.73 -1.37
C LEU A 220 -32.00 -12.74 -0.87
N GLU A 221 -31.70 -11.47 -0.79
CA GLU A 221 -32.64 -10.44 -0.36
C GLU A 221 -33.76 -10.25 -1.41
N CYS A 222 -33.41 -10.25 -2.69
CA CYS A 222 -34.37 -10.23 -3.78
C CYS A 222 -35.26 -11.48 -3.83
N GLU A 223 -34.70 -12.68 -3.62
CA GLU A 223 -35.47 -13.93 -3.55
C GLU A 223 -36.43 -13.92 -2.34
N ARG A 224 -35.99 -13.38 -1.22
CA ARG A 224 -36.83 -13.21 -0.01
C ARG A 224 -38.00 -12.26 -0.29
N GLU A 225 -37.77 -11.11 -0.91
CA GLU A 225 -38.85 -10.19 -1.30
C GLU A 225 -39.83 -10.82 -2.26
N GLN A 226 -39.34 -11.63 -3.21
CA GLN A 226 -40.23 -12.38 -4.12
C GLN A 226 -41.09 -13.41 -3.38
N GLN A 227 -40.51 -14.15 -2.42
CA GLN A 227 -41.24 -15.09 -1.57
C GLN A 227 -42.29 -14.39 -0.73
N GLU A 228 -41.97 -13.25 -0.13
CA GLU A 228 -42.94 -12.45 0.65
C GLU A 228 -44.10 -11.94 -0.23
N ARG A 229 -43.81 -11.46 -1.44
CA ARG A 229 -44.85 -11.06 -2.40
C ARG A 229 -45.72 -12.22 -2.82
N LEU A 230 -45.17 -13.40 -3.06
CA LEU A 230 -45.92 -14.60 -3.39
C LEU A 230 -46.81 -15.04 -2.21
N LEU A 231 -46.29 -14.99 -0.99
CA LEU A 231 -47.01 -15.32 0.24
C LEU A 231 -48.19 -14.37 0.45
N LEU A 232 -47.99 -13.05 0.25
CA LEU A 232 -49.04 -12.03 0.34
C LEU A 232 -50.09 -12.19 -0.78
N SER A 233 -49.70 -12.71 -1.96
CA SER A 233 -50.64 -12.95 -3.06
C SER A 233 -51.58 -14.17 -2.84
N VAL A 234 -51.13 -15.13 -2.02
CA VAL A 234 -51.89 -16.35 -1.68
C VAL A 234 -52.80 -16.14 -0.46
N ILE A 235 -52.43 -15.20 0.42
CA ILE A 235 -53.24 -14.89 1.64
C ILE A 235 -54.39 -13.97 1.22
N PRO A 236 -55.69 -14.32 1.53
CA PRO A 236 -56.81 -13.42 1.29
C PRO A 236 -56.60 -12.07 2.01
N ALA A 237 -56.98 -10.97 1.35
CA ALA A 237 -56.67 -9.60 1.76
C ALA A 237 -57.11 -9.26 3.22
N TYR A 238 -58.15 -9.93 3.74
CA TYR A 238 -58.62 -9.72 5.11
C TYR A 238 -57.70 -10.32 6.16
N ILE A 239 -56.99 -11.42 5.86
CA ILE A 239 -56.04 -12.04 6.78
C ILE A 239 -54.69 -11.26 6.76
N ALA A 240 -54.32 -10.71 5.61
CA ALA A 240 -53.12 -9.88 5.48
C ALA A 240 -53.24 -8.59 6.31
N ALA A 241 -54.41 -7.97 6.38
CA ALA A 241 -54.66 -6.81 7.23
C ALA A 241 -54.58 -7.13 8.72
N GLU A 242 -55.14 -8.25 9.13
CA GLU A 242 -55.15 -8.68 10.54
C GLU A 242 -53.75 -9.10 11.07
N VAL A 243 -52.94 -9.70 10.19
CA VAL A 243 -51.52 -10.02 10.50
C VAL A 243 -50.62 -8.80 10.56
N SER A 244 -50.87 -7.79 9.70
CA SER A 244 -50.15 -6.52 9.71
C SER A 244 -50.39 -5.74 11.02
N ASP A 245 -51.62 -5.70 11.47
CA ASP A 245 -52.00 -5.04 12.76
C ASP A 245 -51.36 -5.72 13.98
N ILE A 246 -51.22 -7.06 13.96
CA ILE A 246 -50.57 -7.82 15.05
C ILE A 246 -49.03 -7.55 15.07
N PHE A 247 -48.38 -7.43 13.90
CA PHE A 247 -46.96 -7.17 13.85
C PHE A 247 -46.60 -5.72 14.23
N ASP A 248 -47.44 -4.74 13.93
CA ASP A 248 -47.24 -3.34 14.33
C ASP A 248 -47.42 -3.14 15.85
N ASP A 249 -48.32 -3.87 16.48
CA ASP A 249 -48.53 -3.81 17.96
C ASP A 249 -47.37 -4.44 18.75
N ASP A 250 -46.73 -5.51 18.25
CA ASP A 250 -45.59 -6.15 18.92
C ASP A 250 -44.30 -5.31 18.81
N PHE A 251 -44.17 -4.48 17.75
CA PHE A 251 -42.99 -3.62 17.55
C PHE A 251 -43.02 -2.35 18.38
N LEU A 252 -44.21 -1.95 18.87
CA LEU A 252 -44.37 -0.73 19.72
C LEU A 252 -44.28 -1.03 21.22
N GLN A 253 -44.22 -2.32 21.65
CA GLN A 253 -44.12 -2.71 23.07
C GLN A 253 -42.70 -3.26 23.47
N GLY A 254 -41.70 -3.27 22.60
CA GLY A 254 -40.31 -3.69 22.88
C GLY A 254 -39.33 -2.53 22.80
#